data_6281ac203a33d967ce21b4d46205ef4b
#
_entry.id   6281ac203a33d967ce21b4d46205ef4b
#
_cell.length_a   1.000
_cell.length_b   1.000
_cell.length_c   1.000
_cell.angle_alpha   90.00
_cell.angle_beta   90.00
_cell.angle_gamma   90.00
#
_symmetry.space_group_name_H-M   'P 1'
#
loop_
_entity.id
_entity.type
_entity.pdbx_description
1 polymer ?
#
loop_
_entity_poly.entity_id
_entity_poly.type
_entity_poly.pdbx_seq_one_letter_code
_entity_poly.pdbx_strand_id
1 'polypeptide(L)'
;MSEKPPISDFYKVIDHVTIFKTDKWWEAIAIIESSGRRSIAMYMWTFRDGKWKRKHKFQLRNVDEWNKVKNAVDKLVPKIHG
;
A
#
# COMPACT_ATOMS: atom_id res chain seq x y z
N MET A 1 -16.06 -0.33 11.04
CA MET A 1 -15.87 -0.50 9.58
C MET A 1 -14.63 0.22 9.11
N SER A 2 -13.81 -0.45 8.34
CA SER A 2 -12.64 0.20 7.77
C SER A 2 -13.06 1.10 6.62
N GLU A 3 -12.48 2.29 6.57
CA GLU A 3 -12.70 3.18 5.44
C GLU A 3 -12.01 2.63 4.21
N LYS A 4 -12.63 2.83 3.06
CA LYS A 4 -12.04 2.42 1.79
C LYS A 4 -10.95 3.41 1.39
N PRO A 5 -9.72 2.95 1.14
CA PRO A 5 -8.66 3.85 0.70
C PRO A 5 -8.98 4.51 -0.64
N PRO A 6 -8.47 5.74 -0.87
CA PRO A 6 -8.75 6.50 -2.09
C PRO A 6 -7.94 6.00 -3.29
N ILE A 7 -8.17 4.75 -3.69
CA ILE A 7 -7.49 4.14 -4.82
C ILE A 7 -8.27 4.43 -6.10
N SER A 8 -7.55 4.68 -7.20
CA SER A 8 -8.15 4.98 -8.49
C SER A 8 -9.17 3.93 -8.92
N ASP A 9 -10.28 4.38 -9.51
CA ASP A 9 -11.30 3.48 -10.04
C ASP A 9 -10.81 2.62 -11.21
N PHE A 10 -9.63 2.94 -11.74
CA PHE A 10 -8.98 2.11 -12.75
C PHE A 10 -8.76 0.69 -12.24
N TYR A 11 -8.55 0.53 -10.95
CA TYR A 11 -8.31 -0.76 -10.33
C TYR A 11 -9.53 -1.24 -9.57
N LYS A 12 -9.78 -2.56 -9.65
CA LYS A 12 -10.74 -3.20 -8.78
C LYS A 12 -10.01 -3.54 -7.48
N VAL A 13 -10.49 -3.01 -6.36
CA VAL A 13 -9.91 -3.31 -5.05
C VAL A 13 -10.60 -4.55 -4.50
N ILE A 14 -9.83 -5.62 -4.37
CA ILE A 14 -10.36 -6.90 -3.88
C ILE A 14 -10.43 -6.88 -2.36
N ASP A 15 -9.37 -6.37 -1.71
CA ASP A 15 -9.31 -6.26 -0.26
C ASP A 15 -8.22 -5.25 0.10
N HIS A 16 -8.25 -4.76 1.32
CA HIS A 16 -7.26 -3.78 1.77
C HIS A 16 -7.06 -3.84 3.28
N VAL A 17 -5.89 -3.39 3.72
CA VAL A 17 -5.55 -3.27 5.13
C VAL A 17 -4.91 -1.89 5.34
N THR A 18 -5.47 -1.09 6.23
CA THR A 18 -4.86 0.18 6.61
C THR A 18 -3.76 -0.10 7.64
N ILE A 19 -2.56 0.38 7.35
CA ILE A 19 -1.42 0.26 8.25
C ILE A 19 -1.51 1.32 9.33
N PHE A 20 -1.71 2.59 8.92
CA PHE A 20 -2.03 3.66 9.85
C PHE A 20 -2.76 4.78 9.12
N LYS A 21 -3.46 5.62 9.89
CA LYS A 21 -4.15 6.77 9.34
C LYS A 21 -4.17 7.88 10.39
N THR A 22 -3.73 9.06 9.97
CA THR A 22 -3.77 10.26 10.80
C THR A 22 -4.55 11.34 10.06
N ASP A 23 -4.61 12.55 10.60
CA ASP A 23 -5.27 13.67 9.93
C ASP A 23 -4.62 14.01 8.59
N LYS A 24 -3.33 13.73 8.45
CA LYS A 24 -2.55 14.15 7.28
C LYS A 24 -1.96 13.01 6.48
N TRP A 25 -1.91 11.81 7.04
CA TRP A 25 -1.25 10.67 6.39
C TRP A 25 -2.10 9.43 6.46
N TRP A 26 -2.06 8.64 5.40
CA TRP A 26 -2.75 7.37 5.33
C TRP A 26 -1.88 6.38 4.58
N GLU A 27 -1.53 5.27 5.22
CA GLU A 27 -0.77 4.19 4.61
C GLU A 27 -1.61 2.92 4.60
N ALA A 28 -1.72 2.29 3.45
CA ALA A 28 -2.51 1.08 3.32
C ALA A 28 -1.91 0.14 2.27
N ILE A 29 -2.24 -1.12 2.43
CA ILE A 29 -1.86 -2.17 1.48
C ILE A 29 -3.16 -2.73 0.92
N ALA A 30 -3.22 -2.93 -0.39
CA ALA A 30 -4.42 -3.44 -1.04
C ALA A 30 -4.08 -4.48 -2.10
N ILE A 31 -4.98 -5.44 -2.29
CA ILE A 31 -4.93 -6.30 -3.46
C ILE A 31 -5.78 -5.61 -4.52
N ILE A 32 -5.16 -5.29 -5.64
CA ILE A 32 -5.83 -4.64 -6.76
C ILE A 32 -5.82 -5.54 -7.97
N GLU A 33 -6.82 -5.37 -8.82
CA GLU A 33 -6.95 -6.15 -10.04
C GLU A 33 -7.12 -5.23 -11.23
N SER A 34 -6.38 -5.51 -12.30
CA SER A 34 -6.49 -4.78 -13.56
C SER A 34 -6.22 -5.76 -14.68
N SER A 35 -7.11 -5.78 -15.69
CA SER A 35 -6.98 -6.67 -16.84
C SER A 35 -6.82 -8.14 -16.45
N GLY A 36 -7.55 -8.58 -15.43
CA GLY A 36 -7.53 -9.96 -14.97
C GLY A 36 -6.31 -10.35 -14.15
N ARG A 37 -5.44 -9.40 -13.85
CA ARG A 37 -4.23 -9.66 -13.06
C ARG A 37 -4.32 -8.99 -11.71
N ARG A 38 -3.96 -9.73 -10.68
CA ARG A 38 -3.94 -9.22 -9.30
C ARG A 38 -2.53 -8.93 -8.86
N SER A 39 -2.39 -7.87 -8.08
CA SER A 39 -1.12 -7.51 -7.47
C SER A 39 -1.37 -6.86 -6.12
N ILE A 40 -0.33 -6.82 -5.29
CA ILE A 40 -0.40 -6.11 -4.02
C ILE A 40 0.22 -4.75 -4.23
N ALA A 41 -0.49 -3.70 -3.81
CA ALA A 41 0.00 -2.33 -3.90
C ALA A 41 0.08 -1.72 -2.52
N MET A 42 1.22 -1.13 -2.21
CA MET A 42 1.42 -0.39 -0.97
C MET A 42 1.31 1.08 -1.28
N TYR A 43 0.40 1.76 -0.59
CA TYR A 43 0.10 3.16 -0.86
C TYR A 43 0.39 4.03 0.33
N MET A 44 0.78 5.27 0.05
CA MET A 44 0.80 6.32 1.04
C MET A 44 0.16 7.57 0.45
N TRP A 45 -0.80 8.14 1.19
CA TRP A 45 -1.47 9.36 0.79
C TRP A 45 -1.21 10.46 1.82
N THR A 46 -1.27 11.70 1.35
CA THR A 46 -1.24 12.86 2.23
C THR A 46 -2.51 13.67 2.00
N PHE A 47 -3.05 14.27 3.06
CA PHE A 47 -4.25 15.09 2.97
C PHE A 47 -3.86 16.55 2.73
N ARG A 48 -4.27 17.06 1.60
CA ARG A 48 -4.00 18.46 1.20
C ARG A 48 -5.18 19.02 0.43
N ASP A 49 -5.47 20.29 0.71
CA ASP A 49 -6.50 21.03 -0.03
C ASP A 49 -7.84 20.30 -0.05
N GLY A 50 -8.21 19.71 1.10
CA GLY A 50 -9.49 19.04 1.26
C GLY A 50 -9.59 17.66 0.68
N LYS A 51 -8.48 17.06 0.25
CA LYS A 51 -8.53 15.70 -0.33
C LYS A 51 -7.24 14.94 -0.11
N TRP A 52 -7.37 13.61 -0.22
CA TRP A 52 -6.22 12.71 -0.13
C TRP A 52 -5.52 12.65 -1.48
N LYS A 53 -4.21 12.91 -1.47
CA LYS A 53 -3.38 12.85 -2.68
C LYS A 53 -2.33 11.76 -2.50
N ARG A 54 -2.16 10.92 -3.53
CA ARG A 54 -1.18 9.84 -3.47
C ARG A 54 0.23 10.42 -3.42
N LYS A 55 0.97 10.02 -2.41
CA LYS A 55 2.38 10.38 -2.24
C LYS A 55 3.30 9.30 -2.77
N HIS A 56 3.02 8.04 -2.44
CA HIS A 56 3.83 6.91 -2.85
C HIS A 56 2.96 5.73 -3.24
N LYS A 57 3.44 4.94 -4.18
CA LYS A 57 2.84 3.67 -4.55
C LYS A 57 3.95 2.69 -4.90
N PHE A 58 3.92 1.51 -4.29
CA PHE A 58 4.84 0.43 -4.63
C PHE A 58 4.02 -0.82 -4.89
N GLN A 59 4.26 -1.45 -6.04
CA GLN A 59 3.44 -2.58 -6.47
C GLN A 59 4.27 -3.87 -6.48
N LEU A 60 3.72 -4.91 -5.86
CA LEU A 60 4.32 -6.25 -5.82
C LEU A 60 3.51 -7.15 -6.73
N ARG A 61 4.16 -7.74 -7.71
CA ARG A 61 3.48 -8.46 -8.78
C ARG A 61 3.18 -9.92 -8.49
N ASN A 62 3.96 -10.54 -7.60
CA ASN A 62 3.80 -11.96 -7.31
C ASN A 62 4.38 -12.31 -5.95
N VAL A 63 4.11 -13.55 -5.52
CA VAL A 63 4.52 -14.03 -4.22
C VAL A 63 6.05 -14.12 -4.10
N ASP A 64 6.73 -14.47 -5.17
CA ASP A 64 8.18 -14.57 -5.16
C ASP A 64 8.82 -13.22 -4.90
N GLU A 65 8.33 -12.18 -5.56
CA GLU A 65 8.82 -10.81 -5.31
C GLU A 65 8.56 -10.38 -3.87
N TRP A 66 7.38 -10.71 -3.34
CA TRP A 66 7.06 -10.42 -1.94
C TRP A 66 8.03 -11.09 -0.99
N ASN A 67 8.34 -12.37 -1.23
CA ASN A 67 9.27 -13.09 -0.37
C ASN A 67 10.65 -12.45 -0.36
N LYS A 68 11.10 -11.97 -1.51
CA LYS A 68 12.39 -11.29 -1.61
C LYS A 68 12.39 -9.96 -0.85
N VAL A 69 11.32 -9.18 -1.01
CA VAL A 69 11.17 -7.91 -0.29
C VAL A 69 11.11 -8.16 1.21
N LYS A 70 10.31 -9.12 1.63
CA LYS A 70 10.15 -9.47 3.03
C LYS A 70 11.48 -9.86 3.66
N ASN A 71 12.23 -10.73 2.98
CA ASN A 71 13.52 -11.18 3.50
C ASN A 71 14.52 -10.02 3.60
N ALA A 72 14.51 -9.13 2.63
CA ALA A 72 15.38 -7.95 2.67
C ALA A 72 15.00 -7.01 3.81
N VAL A 73 13.71 -6.78 4.00
CA VAL A 73 13.22 -5.94 5.10
C VAL A 73 13.60 -6.57 6.45
N ASP A 74 13.36 -7.87 6.61
CA ASP A 74 13.69 -8.59 7.85
C ASP A 74 15.17 -8.47 8.20
N LYS A 75 16.03 -8.43 7.18
CA LYS A 75 17.47 -8.27 7.38
C LYS A 75 17.84 -6.88 7.88
N LEU A 76 17.12 -5.88 7.39
CA LEU A 76 17.46 -4.49 7.66
C LEU A 76 16.75 -3.88 8.86
N VAL A 77 15.60 -4.43 9.23
CA VAL A 77 14.80 -3.92 10.36
C VAL A 77 15.61 -3.77 11.64
N PRO A 78 16.47 -4.74 12.04
CA PRO A 78 17.24 -4.59 13.27
C PRO A 78 18.18 -3.38 13.26
N LYS A 79 18.48 -2.83 12.08
CA LYS A 79 19.39 -1.70 11.94
C LYS A 79 18.71 -0.35 11.97
N ILE A 80 17.37 -0.33 12.07
CA ILE A 80 16.63 0.93 12.11
C ILE A 80 17.01 1.78 13.30
N HIS A 81 17.23 1.15 14.44
CA HIS A 81 17.53 1.85 15.68
C HIS A 81 19.01 1.81 16.03
N GLY A 82 19.80 1.26 15.18
CA GLY A 82 21.16 1.02 15.53
C GLY A 82 22.19 1.71 14.91
#